data_4748e88a591c66638c2c2df6ebceb3de
#
_entry.id   4748e88a591c66638c2c2df6ebceb3de
#
_cell.length_a   1.000
_cell.length_b   1.000
_cell.length_c   1.000
_cell.angle_alpha   90.00
_cell.angle_beta   90.00
_cell.angle_gamma   90.00
#
_symmetry.space_group_name_H-M   'P 1'
#
loop_
_entity.id
_entity.type
_entity.pdbx_description
1 polymer ?
#
loop_
_entity_poly.entity_id
_entity_poly.type
_entity_poly.pdbx_seq_one_letter_code
_entity_poly.pdbx_strand_id
1 'polypeptide(L)'
;MQLPNPCTLCPRACRADRAHGQRGFCGADGTLRVARAALHHWEEPCLSGDPNAATGSGTVFFSNCALRCCYCQNYPISQGDVGKEITVERLTEIFLELQKGGAKNLNLVTATQYLPWVLPALDAARVAGFALPVVYNTGGYETLETVKALAGYVDIWLADVKYASPDLAAELSAARDYPAVAEAALRQMLRQTGAPVYDADGYLQKGVIVRHLALPGHTDDSFAVLALLARIRDEEGVPFIPSLMSQFTPFYKAAEHNLGRRITTYEYRKVIDEAVRLGLTDGYMQEKSSAREEYTPPFDLEGV
;
A
#
# COMPACT_ATOMS: atom_id res chain seq x y z
N MET A 1 -4.29 -4.22 19.69
CA MET A 1 -5.03 -5.29 18.94
C MET A 1 -4.38 -6.64 19.24
N GLN A 2 -5.15 -7.70 19.47
CA GLN A 2 -4.62 -9.06 19.63
C GLN A 2 -4.71 -9.82 18.31
N LEU A 3 -3.86 -10.84 18.13
CA LEU A 3 -3.97 -11.76 16.99
C LEU A 3 -5.26 -12.56 17.11
N PRO A 4 -6.23 -12.42 16.18
CA PRO A 4 -7.46 -13.19 16.25
C PRO A 4 -7.17 -14.68 16.06
N ASN A 5 -7.81 -15.51 16.88
CA ASN A 5 -7.77 -16.95 16.72
C ASN A 5 -9.20 -17.51 16.75
N PRO A 6 -9.73 -18.00 15.60
CA PRO A 6 -9.10 -18.11 14.28
C PRO A 6 -8.90 -16.74 13.57
N CYS A 7 -7.89 -16.67 12.67
CA CYS A 7 -7.49 -15.42 12.01
C CYS A 7 -8.58 -14.82 11.10
N THR A 8 -8.93 -13.56 11.36
CA THR A 8 -9.91 -12.75 10.60
C THR A 8 -9.41 -11.32 10.33
N LEU A 9 -8.09 -11.08 10.40
CA LEU A 9 -7.49 -9.74 10.25
C LEU A 9 -7.73 -9.07 8.90
N CYS A 10 -7.94 -9.85 7.85
CA CYS A 10 -8.15 -9.34 6.51
C CYS A 10 -9.37 -9.99 5.86
N PRO A 11 -9.88 -9.49 4.72
CA PRO A 11 -11.07 -10.01 4.05
C PRO A 11 -10.99 -11.49 3.64
N ARG A 12 -9.76 -12.07 3.59
CA ARG A 12 -9.61 -13.51 3.36
C ARG A 12 -10.28 -14.34 4.42
N ALA A 13 -10.38 -13.85 5.65
CA ALA A 13 -10.97 -14.54 6.80
C ALA A 13 -10.60 -16.04 6.80
N CYS A 14 -9.32 -16.33 6.56
CA CYS A 14 -8.84 -17.69 6.27
C CYS A 14 -8.92 -18.65 7.46
N ARG A 15 -9.20 -18.12 8.67
CA ARG A 15 -9.43 -18.84 9.92
C ARG A 15 -8.25 -19.71 10.35
N ALA A 16 -7.04 -19.43 9.88
CA ALA A 16 -5.84 -20.12 10.31
C ALA A 16 -5.57 -19.90 11.80
N ASP A 17 -5.15 -20.94 12.49
CA ASP A 17 -4.66 -20.86 13.88
C ASP A 17 -3.20 -20.40 13.89
N ARG A 18 -3.00 -19.13 13.59
CA ARG A 18 -1.68 -18.52 13.48
C ARG A 18 -0.92 -18.51 14.81
N ALA A 19 -1.63 -18.45 15.92
CA ALA A 19 -1.04 -18.47 17.26
C ALA A 19 -0.30 -19.79 17.55
N HIS A 20 -0.72 -20.89 16.91
CA HIS A 20 -0.07 -22.20 17.02
C HIS A 20 0.71 -22.59 15.76
N GLY A 21 1.18 -21.59 14.99
CA GLY A 21 2.10 -21.80 13.87
C GLY A 21 1.44 -22.16 12.53
N GLN A 22 0.11 -22.21 12.43
CA GLN A 22 -0.54 -22.43 11.15
C GLN A 22 -0.37 -21.18 10.27
N ARG A 23 0.06 -21.35 9.02
CA ARG A 23 0.14 -20.26 8.06
C ARG A 23 -1.24 -19.91 7.49
N GLY A 24 -1.56 -18.60 7.48
CA GLY A 24 -2.75 -18.07 6.82
C GLY A 24 -2.64 -18.11 5.30
N PHE A 25 -3.73 -17.72 4.60
CA PHE A 25 -3.71 -17.54 3.13
C PHE A 25 -2.59 -16.60 2.68
N CYS A 26 -2.32 -15.56 3.46
CA CYS A 26 -1.23 -14.60 3.21
C CYS A 26 0.17 -15.21 3.31
N GLY A 27 0.34 -16.39 3.93
CA GLY A 27 1.64 -17.01 4.21
C GLY A 27 2.16 -16.72 5.63
N ALA A 28 1.58 -15.74 6.35
CA ALA A 28 2.01 -15.40 7.70
C ALA A 28 1.49 -16.42 8.74
N ASP A 29 2.34 -16.75 9.69
CA ASP A 29 2.06 -17.44 10.95
C ASP A 29 1.99 -16.46 12.13
N GLY A 30 2.21 -16.92 13.35
CA GLY A 30 2.23 -16.09 14.58
C GLY A 30 3.50 -15.27 14.78
N THR A 31 4.37 -15.16 13.79
CA THR A 31 5.69 -14.53 13.90
C THR A 31 5.78 -13.28 13.05
N LEU A 32 6.22 -12.16 13.63
CA LEU A 32 6.46 -10.91 12.92
C LEU A 32 7.70 -11.03 12.02
N ARG A 33 7.55 -10.74 10.71
CA ARG A 33 8.67 -10.74 9.75
C ARG A 33 8.74 -9.44 8.95
N VAL A 34 9.94 -8.87 8.92
CA VAL A 34 10.28 -7.68 8.13
C VAL A 34 11.38 -8.03 7.13
N ALA A 35 11.22 -7.56 5.90
CA ALA A 35 12.15 -7.85 4.81
C ALA A 35 13.15 -6.72 4.56
N ARG A 36 12.80 -5.48 4.91
CA ARG A 36 13.66 -4.31 4.79
C ARG A 36 13.09 -3.14 5.59
N ALA A 37 13.97 -2.31 6.14
CA ALA A 37 13.61 -1.04 6.77
C ALA A 37 14.67 0.02 6.40
N ALA A 38 14.32 0.97 5.51
CA ALA A 38 15.26 1.98 5.01
C ALA A 38 14.52 3.23 4.50
N LEU A 39 15.26 4.30 4.23
CA LEU A 39 14.72 5.43 3.49
C LEU A 39 14.42 5.00 2.05
N HIS A 40 13.22 5.34 1.57
CA HIS A 40 12.79 5.11 0.20
C HIS A 40 12.45 6.45 -0.47
N HIS A 41 12.98 6.66 -1.69
CA HIS A 41 12.95 7.95 -2.37
C HIS A 41 11.98 8.00 -3.56
N TRP A 42 11.24 6.92 -3.79
CA TRP A 42 10.43 6.73 -5.01
C TRP A 42 8.92 6.62 -4.75
N GLU A 43 8.47 7.07 -3.57
CA GLU A 43 7.04 7.28 -3.32
C GLU A 43 6.59 8.62 -3.97
N GLU A 44 5.32 8.96 -3.86
CA GLU A 44 4.84 10.26 -4.32
C GLU A 44 5.66 11.42 -3.72
N PRO A 45 5.94 12.49 -4.49
CA PRO A 45 6.77 13.60 -4.03
C PRO A 45 6.37 14.20 -2.69
N CYS A 46 5.07 14.20 -2.37
CA CYS A 46 4.59 14.67 -1.06
C CYS A 46 4.92 13.73 0.11
N LEU A 47 5.41 12.52 -0.14
CA LEU A 47 5.86 11.55 0.88
C LEU A 47 7.38 11.46 0.96
N SER A 48 8.07 11.31 -0.17
CA SER A 48 9.51 11.08 -0.22
C SER A 48 10.35 12.31 -0.52
N GLY A 49 9.75 13.37 -1.10
CA GLY A 49 10.47 14.58 -1.50
C GLY A 49 11.34 14.39 -2.74
N ASP A 50 12.44 15.14 -2.80
CA ASP A 50 13.44 15.02 -3.88
C ASP A 50 14.19 13.68 -3.76
N PRO A 51 14.20 12.84 -4.81
CA PRO A 51 14.90 11.55 -4.79
C PRO A 51 16.43 11.65 -4.60
N ASN A 52 17.01 12.83 -4.80
CA ASN A 52 18.44 13.09 -4.57
C ASN A 52 18.74 13.65 -3.17
N ALA A 53 17.73 13.88 -2.35
CA ALA A 53 17.91 14.36 -0.98
C ALA A 53 18.42 13.25 -0.06
N ALA A 54 19.03 13.64 1.05
CA ALA A 54 19.39 12.71 2.13
C ALA A 54 18.20 12.27 2.99
N THR A 55 17.00 12.80 2.72
CA THR A 55 15.74 12.49 3.41
C THR A 55 14.81 11.74 2.46
N GLY A 56 13.86 10.98 3.02
CA GLY A 56 12.92 10.19 2.22
C GLY A 56 11.77 9.67 3.07
N SER A 57 11.00 8.76 2.51
CA SER A 57 9.98 8.00 3.25
C SER A 57 10.65 6.89 4.06
N GLY A 58 10.47 6.85 5.37
CA GLY A 58 11.00 5.80 6.26
C GLY A 58 10.18 4.52 6.11
N THR A 59 10.58 3.67 5.18
CA THR A 59 9.74 2.56 4.72
C THR A 59 10.11 1.24 5.38
N VAL A 60 9.10 0.56 5.93
CA VAL A 60 9.20 -0.80 6.49
C VAL A 60 8.42 -1.76 5.61
N PHE A 61 9.12 -2.66 4.95
CA PHE A 61 8.55 -3.71 4.11
C PHE A 61 8.31 -4.97 4.92
N PHE A 62 7.05 -5.29 5.14
CA PHE A 62 6.66 -6.52 5.82
C PHE A 62 6.59 -7.69 4.83
N SER A 63 6.94 -8.89 5.32
CA SER A 63 6.80 -10.12 4.54
C SER A 63 5.34 -10.56 4.46
N ASN A 64 5.04 -11.34 3.42
CA ASN A 64 3.70 -11.89 3.19
C ASN A 64 2.66 -10.84 2.73
N CYS A 65 1.56 -11.28 2.13
CA CYS A 65 0.49 -10.40 1.65
C CYS A 65 -0.85 -11.14 1.54
N ALA A 66 -1.94 -10.48 1.90
CA ALA A 66 -3.29 -11.02 1.75
C ALA A 66 -3.74 -11.14 0.29
N LEU A 67 -3.15 -10.35 -0.62
CA LEU A 67 -3.32 -10.48 -2.06
C LEU A 67 -2.21 -11.38 -2.64
N ARG A 68 -2.52 -12.13 -3.68
CA ARG A 68 -1.57 -12.98 -4.41
C ARG A 68 -1.48 -12.54 -5.86
N CYS A 69 -1.16 -11.24 -6.07
CA CYS A 69 -1.07 -10.68 -7.40
C CYS A 69 -0.03 -11.43 -8.25
N CYS A 70 -0.44 -11.92 -9.42
CA CYS A 70 0.44 -12.65 -10.34
C CYS A 70 1.54 -11.76 -10.93
N TYR A 71 1.40 -10.44 -10.86
CA TYR A 71 2.35 -9.44 -11.36
C TYR A 71 3.06 -8.64 -10.23
N CYS A 72 3.08 -9.15 -9.01
CA CYS A 72 3.64 -8.42 -7.87
C CYS A 72 5.14 -8.17 -8.06
N GLN A 73 5.56 -6.89 -8.10
CA GLN A 73 6.98 -6.54 -8.14
C GLN A 73 7.71 -6.97 -6.84
N ASN A 74 7.00 -6.96 -5.72
CA ASN A 74 7.51 -7.37 -4.41
C ASN A 74 7.28 -8.88 -4.16
N TYR A 75 7.17 -9.72 -5.20
CA TYR A 75 6.85 -11.15 -5.04
C TYR A 75 7.82 -11.91 -4.12
N PRO A 76 9.13 -11.58 -4.04
CA PRO A 76 10.04 -12.29 -3.15
C PRO A 76 9.63 -12.19 -1.68
N ILE A 77 9.08 -11.06 -1.25
CA ILE A 77 8.64 -10.84 0.13
C ILE A 77 7.15 -11.10 0.31
N SER A 78 6.31 -10.86 -0.70
CA SER A 78 4.85 -11.00 -0.57
C SER A 78 4.36 -12.44 -0.67
N GLN A 79 5.07 -13.30 -1.41
CA GLN A 79 4.71 -14.70 -1.67
C GLN A 79 5.88 -15.68 -1.46
N GLY A 80 7.11 -15.18 -1.34
CA GLY A 80 8.30 -15.93 -0.96
C GLY A 80 8.52 -15.92 0.56
N ASP A 81 9.64 -16.49 0.98
CA ASP A 81 10.01 -16.60 2.39
C ASP A 81 11.10 -15.57 2.80
N VAL A 82 11.26 -14.49 2.03
CA VAL A 82 12.23 -13.42 2.35
C VAL A 82 11.70 -12.58 3.51
N GLY A 83 12.51 -12.43 4.54
CA GLY A 83 12.22 -11.63 5.73
C GLY A 83 12.81 -12.24 6.99
N LYS A 84 13.21 -11.38 7.91
CA LYS A 84 13.77 -11.76 9.21
C LYS A 84 12.71 -11.66 10.28
N GLU A 85 12.68 -12.65 11.15
CA GLU A 85 11.87 -12.62 12.37
C GLU A 85 12.44 -11.58 13.33
N ILE A 86 11.56 -10.70 13.85
CA ILE A 86 11.92 -9.67 14.82
C ILE A 86 10.89 -9.59 15.94
N THR A 87 11.29 -8.96 17.04
CA THR A 87 10.38 -8.68 18.18
C THR A 87 9.69 -7.33 18.02
N VAL A 88 8.71 -7.05 18.89
CA VAL A 88 8.05 -5.73 18.99
C VAL A 88 9.04 -4.65 19.38
N GLU A 89 9.97 -4.98 20.28
CA GLU A 89 11.02 -4.08 20.73
C GLU A 89 11.94 -3.69 19.55
N ARG A 90 12.38 -4.66 18.73
CA ARG A 90 13.18 -4.36 17.55
C ARG A 90 12.42 -3.53 16.53
N LEU A 91 11.13 -3.80 16.32
CA LEU A 91 10.31 -2.98 15.43
C LEU A 91 10.17 -1.54 15.95
N THR A 92 10.06 -1.36 17.27
CA THR A 92 10.05 -0.03 17.92
C THR A 92 11.35 0.73 17.66
N GLU A 93 12.50 0.05 17.82
CA GLU A 93 13.82 0.62 17.53
C GLU A 93 13.95 1.04 16.06
N ILE A 94 13.48 0.21 15.11
CA ILE A 94 13.47 0.52 13.68
C ILE A 94 12.71 1.82 13.40
N PHE A 95 11.55 2.03 14.02
CA PHE A 95 10.77 3.26 13.83
C PHE A 95 11.54 4.50 14.29
N LEU A 96 12.22 4.40 15.44
CA LEU A 96 13.04 5.50 15.98
C LEU A 96 14.31 5.72 15.16
N GLU A 97 14.94 4.65 14.66
CA GLU A 97 16.12 4.73 13.78
C GLU A 97 15.79 5.42 12.46
N LEU A 98 14.64 5.10 11.84
CA LEU A 98 14.16 5.76 10.62
C LEU A 98 13.90 7.26 10.87
N GLN A 99 13.26 7.62 11.97
CA GLN A 99 13.07 9.02 12.36
C GLN A 99 14.41 9.74 12.52
N LYS A 100 15.35 9.15 13.24
CA LYS A 100 16.71 9.70 13.45
C LYS A 100 17.48 9.81 12.12
N GLY A 101 17.23 8.89 11.19
CA GLY A 101 17.82 8.85 9.87
C GLY A 101 17.28 9.90 8.88
N GLY A 102 16.34 10.76 9.31
CA GLY A 102 15.80 11.85 8.50
C GLY A 102 14.56 11.47 7.67
N ALA A 103 13.86 10.40 8.04
CA ALA A 103 12.58 10.06 7.41
C ALA A 103 11.55 11.20 7.58
N LYS A 104 10.76 11.46 6.56
CA LYS A 104 9.68 12.46 6.58
C LYS A 104 8.35 11.87 7.09
N ASN A 105 8.23 10.57 7.04
CA ASN A 105 7.11 9.78 7.55
C ASN A 105 7.58 8.36 7.87
N LEU A 106 6.74 7.57 8.54
CA LEU A 106 6.90 6.14 8.70
C LEU A 106 5.92 5.42 7.75
N ASN A 107 6.44 4.74 6.75
CA ASN A 107 5.64 4.07 5.71
C ASN A 107 5.60 2.55 5.96
N LEU A 108 4.43 2.05 6.35
CA LEU A 108 4.17 0.65 6.69
C LEU A 108 3.63 -0.08 5.46
N VAL A 109 4.48 -0.80 4.74
CA VAL A 109 4.11 -1.48 3.49
C VAL A 109 3.57 -2.88 3.78
N THR A 110 2.29 -3.09 3.48
CA THR A 110 1.60 -4.39 3.62
C THR A 110 1.65 -4.93 5.06
N ALA A 111 1.27 -4.10 6.03
CA ALA A 111 1.37 -4.41 7.46
C ALA A 111 0.18 -5.20 8.03
N THR A 112 -0.91 -5.39 7.28
CA THR A 112 -2.21 -5.92 7.77
C THR A 112 -2.07 -7.19 8.61
N GLN A 113 -1.30 -8.18 8.15
CA GLN A 113 -1.12 -9.46 8.84
C GLN A 113 -0.30 -9.34 10.13
N TYR A 114 0.36 -8.20 10.36
CA TYR A 114 1.22 -7.95 11.52
C TYR A 114 0.73 -6.83 12.45
N LEU A 115 -0.47 -6.31 12.25
CA LEU A 115 -1.05 -5.27 13.11
C LEU A 115 -1.01 -5.59 14.62
N PRO A 116 -1.17 -6.84 15.07
CA PRO A 116 -1.04 -7.19 16.48
C PRO A 116 0.34 -6.87 17.10
N TRP A 117 1.39 -6.76 16.28
CA TRP A 117 2.75 -6.38 16.70
C TRP A 117 3.06 -4.92 16.36
N VAL A 118 2.56 -4.44 15.21
CA VAL A 118 2.80 -3.07 14.72
C VAL A 118 2.19 -2.03 15.66
N LEU A 119 0.94 -2.23 16.13
CA LEU A 119 0.30 -1.26 17.00
C LEU A 119 1.00 -1.11 18.36
N PRO A 120 1.37 -2.18 19.08
CA PRO A 120 2.19 -2.05 20.29
C PRO A 120 3.55 -1.40 20.05
N ALA A 121 4.20 -1.66 18.89
CA ALA A 121 5.45 -1.02 18.54
C ALA A 121 5.29 0.48 18.32
N LEU A 122 4.20 0.92 17.65
CA LEU A 122 3.87 2.34 17.49
C LEU A 122 3.60 3.01 18.83
N ASP A 123 2.86 2.35 19.73
CA ASP A 123 2.59 2.89 21.08
C ASP A 123 3.91 3.09 21.85
N ALA A 124 4.79 2.08 21.84
CA ALA A 124 6.10 2.15 22.50
C ALA A 124 7.00 3.22 21.86
N ALA A 125 7.02 3.33 20.54
CA ALA A 125 7.79 4.35 19.82
C ALA A 125 7.31 5.76 20.16
N ARG A 126 6.00 6.00 20.23
CA ARG A 126 5.42 7.30 20.63
C ARG A 126 5.81 7.68 22.05
N VAL A 127 5.81 6.73 22.99
CA VAL A 127 6.30 6.95 24.36
C VAL A 127 7.80 7.33 24.36
N ALA A 128 8.58 6.77 23.44
CA ALA A 128 10.00 7.05 23.28
C ALA A 128 10.32 8.31 22.41
N GLY A 129 9.30 9.10 22.02
CA GLY A 129 9.48 10.36 21.29
C GLY A 129 9.35 10.27 19.77
N PHE A 130 8.77 9.19 19.24
CA PHE A 130 8.40 9.11 17.82
C PHE A 130 7.27 10.11 17.50
N ALA A 131 7.47 10.94 16.47
CA ALA A 131 6.57 12.05 16.13
C ALA A 131 6.26 12.18 14.63
N LEU A 132 6.74 11.25 13.78
CA LEU A 132 6.48 11.31 12.34
C LEU A 132 5.03 10.90 12.02
N PRO A 133 4.44 11.45 10.93
CA PRO A 133 3.18 10.93 10.40
C PRO A 133 3.35 9.49 9.94
N VAL A 134 2.33 8.66 10.20
CA VAL A 134 2.31 7.25 9.83
C VAL A 134 1.55 7.05 8.53
N VAL A 135 2.23 6.54 7.52
CA VAL A 135 1.67 6.13 6.23
C VAL A 135 1.33 4.64 6.27
N TYR A 136 0.10 4.28 5.92
CA TYR A 136 -0.30 2.89 5.75
C TYR A 136 -0.43 2.56 4.26
N ASN A 137 0.59 1.88 3.73
CA ASN A 137 0.71 1.53 2.31
C ASN A 137 0.10 0.14 2.09
N THR A 138 -1.08 0.12 1.50
CA THR A 138 -1.90 -1.08 1.37
C THR A 138 -2.38 -1.34 -0.04
N GLY A 139 -2.54 -2.61 -0.38
CA GLY A 139 -3.20 -3.03 -1.62
C GLY A 139 -4.71 -2.73 -1.67
N GLY A 140 -5.27 -2.00 -0.70
CA GLY A 140 -6.68 -1.65 -0.61
C GLY A 140 -7.61 -2.77 -0.12
N TYR A 141 -7.09 -3.96 0.13
CA TYR A 141 -7.87 -5.13 0.53
C TYR A 141 -7.92 -5.27 2.06
N GLU A 142 -8.68 -4.37 2.68
CA GLU A 142 -8.81 -4.25 4.14
C GLU A 142 -10.24 -4.44 4.60
N THR A 143 -10.45 -5.01 5.80
CA THR A 143 -11.79 -5.03 6.42
C THR A 143 -12.12 -3.65 7.01
N LEU A 144 -13.41 -3.31 7.10
CA LEU A 144 -13.85 -2.08 7.76
C LEU A 144 -13.39 -2.03 9.22
N GLU A 145 -13.39 -3.18 9.91
CA GLU A 145 -12.94 -3.32 11.29
C GLU A 145 -11.45 -2.96 11.42
N THR A 146 -10.62 -3.44 10.47
CA THR A 146 -9.20 -3.13 10.42
C THR A 146 -8.98 -1.64 10.19
N VAL A 147 -9.65 -1.04 9.19
CA VAL A 147 -9.53 0.40 8.92
C VAL A 147 -9.94 1.23 10.15
N LYS A 148 -11.06 0.90 10.78
CA LYS A 148 -11.53 1.57 12.01
C LYS A 148 -10.56 1.43 13.17
N ALA A 149 -9.97 0.24 13.36
CA ALA A 149 -9.01 -0.01 14.44
C ALA A 149 -7.70 0.79 14.27
N LEU A 150 -7.40 1.24 13.06
CA LEU A 150 -6.24 2.08 12.73
C LEU A 150 -6.49 3.58 12.94
N ALA A 151 -7.69 3.99 13.39
CA ALA A 151 -7.97 5.36 13.76
C ALA A 151 -7.04 5.84 14.89
N GLY A 152 -6.41 7.00 14.70
CA GLY A 152 -5.41 7.54 15.62
C GLY A 152 -4.01 6.92 15.54
N TYR A 153 -3.84 5.87 14.74
CA TYR A 153 -2.52 5.30 14.41
C TYR A 153 -2.02 5.76 13.04
N VAL A 154 -2.90 5.81 12.05
CA VAL A 154 -2.58 6.15 10.66
C VAL A 154 -3.02 7.56 10.35
N ASP A 155 -2.10 8.35 9.83
CA ASP A 155 -2.31 9.74 9.41
C ASP A 155 -2.54 9.82 7.90
N ILE A 156 -1.85 8.98 7.13
CA ILE A 156 -1.87 8.98 5.68
C ILE A 156 -2.19 7.56 5.17
N TRP A 157 -3.22 7.44 4.38
CA TRP A 157 -3.50 6.21 3.65
C TRP A 157 -2.90 6.29 2.25
N LEU A 158 -2.07 5.32 1.92
CA LEU A 158 -1.53 5.10 0.57
C LEU A 158 -2.16 3.81 0.06
N ALA A 159 -3.34 3.94 -0.54
CA ALA A 159 -4.21 2.82 -0.86
C ALA A 159 -4.31 2.57 -2.36
N ASP A 160 -4.07 1.33 -2.78
CA ASP A 160 -4.35 0.94 -4.16
C ASP A 160 -5.85 0.71 -4.38
N VAL A 161 -6.35 1.13 -5.54
CA VAL A 161 -7.60 0.64 -6.14
C VAL A 161 -7.24 -0.01 -7.47
N LYS A 162 -7.08 -1.33 -7.42
CA LYS A 162 -6.46 -2.09 -8.51
C LYS A 162 -7.42 -2.43 -9.64
N TYR A 163 -8.65 -2.82 -9.31
CA TYR A 163 -9.65 -3.35 -10.23
C TYR A 163 -11.05 -2.86 -9.91
N ALA A 164 -11.87 -2.70 -10.94
CA ALA A 164 -13.32 -2.58 -10.86
C ALA A 164 -14.02 -3.90 -11.21
N SER A 165 -13.40 -4.76 -12.01
CA SER A 165 -13.91 -6.07 -12.40
C SER A 165 -13.62 -7.15 -11.36
N PRO A 166 -14.67 -7.83 -10.80
CA PRO A 166 -14.48 -8.99 -9.92
C PRO A 166 -13.76 -10.16 -10.59
N ASP A 167 -13.98 -10.37 -11.90
CA ASP A 167 -13.35 -11.45 -12.64
C ASP A 167 -11.86 -11.19 -12.82
N LEU A 168 -11.49 -9.96 -13.19
CA LEU A 168 -10.09 -9.56 -13.31
C LEU A 168 -9.38 -9.63 -11.94
N ALA A 169 -10.04 -9.21 -10.88
CA ALA A 169 -9.51 -9.30 -9.52
C ALA A 169 -9.30 -10.75 -9.07
N ALA A 170 -10.22 -11.65 -9.45
CA ALA A 170 -10.07 -13.08 -9.18
C ALA A 170 -8.88 -13.68 -9.93
N GLU A 171 -8.74 -13.35 -11.22
CA GLU A 171 -7.66 -13.84 -12.09
C GLU A 171 -6.29 -13.33 -11.63
N LEU A 172 -6.15 -12.01 -11.46
CA LEU A 172 -4.84 -11.38 -11.27
C LEU A 172 -4.39 -11.31 -9.80
N SER A 173 -5.31 -11.38 -8.82
CA SER A 173 -5.00 -11.24 -7.38
C SER A 173 -5.71 -12.26 -6.50
N ALA A 174 -6.34 -13.28 -7.06
CA ALA A 174 -7.10 -14.30 -6.35
C ALA A 174 -8.16 -13.74 -5.37
N ALA A 175 -8.76 -12.57 -5.67
CA ALA A 175 -9.66 -11.84 -4.79
C ALA A 175 -10.90 -11.31 -5.56
N ARG A 176 -11.85 -12.19 -5.82
CA ARG A 176 -13.06 -11.84 -6.58
C ARG A 176 -13.87 -10.69 -5.94
N ASP A 177 -13.85 -10.59 -4.63
CA ASP A 177 -14.54 -9.59 -3.82
C ASP A 177 -13.77 -8.27 -3.69
N TYR A 178 -12.57 -8.18 -4.28
CA TYR A 178 -11.69 -7.02 -4.17
C TYR A 178 -12.37 -5.68 -4.46
N PRO A 179 -13.13 -5.49 -5.57
CA PRO A 179 -13.71 -4.19 -5.88
C PRO A 179 -14.65 -3.67 -4.78
N ALA A 180 -15.54 -4.53 -4.27
CA ALA A 180 -16.46 -4.15 -3.21
C ALA A 180 -15.75 -3.87 -1.87
N VAL A 181 -14.74 -4.68 -1.55
CA VAL A 181 -13.92 -4.51 -0.34
C VAL A 181 -13.10 -3.23 -0.40
N ALA A 182 -12.42 -2.98 -1.52
CA ALA A 182 -11.59 -1.79 -1.71
C ALA A 182 -12.42 -0.49 -1.69
N GLU A 183 -13.61 -0.49 -2.32
CA GLU A 183 -14.54 0.65 -2.26
C GLU A 183 -14.95 0.94 -0.81
N ALA A 184 -15.40 -0.07 -0.07
CA ALA A 184 -15.83 0.10 1.32
C ALA A 184 -14.70 0.58 2.23
N ALA A 185 -13.50 0.01 2.06
CA ALA A 185 -12.31 0.41 2.81
C ALA A 185 -11.92 1.86 2.49
N LEU A 186 -11.85 2.24 1.21
CA LEU A 186 -11.49 3.59 0.78
C LEU A 186 -12.47 4.65 1.34
N ARG A 187 -13.77 4.40 1.29
CA ARG A 187 -14.77 5.29 1.88
C ARG A 187 -14.54 5.49 3.37
N GLN A 188 -14.24 4.42 4.10
CA GLN A 188 -13.94 4.52 5.53
C GLN A 188 -12.63 5.29 5.79
N MET A 189 -11.59 5.08 4.97
CA MET A 189 -10.32 5.82 5.05
C MET A 189 -10.55 7.32 4.87
N LEU A 190 -11.32 7.73 3.85
CA LEU A 190 -11.67 9.13 3.59
C LEU A 190 -12.41 9.78 4.78
N ARG A 191 -13.45 9.12 5.29
CA ARG A 191 -14.25 9.61 6.44
C ARG A 191 -13.41 9.75 7.69
N GLN A 192 -12.46 8.85 7.91
CA GLN A 192 -11.63 8.80 9.10
C GLN A 192 -10.50 9.83 9.07
N THR A 193 -9.97 10.12 7.89
CA THR A 193 -8.78 10.95 7.72
C THR A 193 -9.14 12.38 7.32
N GLY A 194 -10.14 12.56 6.46
CA GLY A 194 -10.52 13.87 5.94
C GLY A 194 -9.61 14.36 4.81
N ALA A 195 -9.69 15.66 4.52
CA ALA A 195 -8.94 16.30 3.44
C ALA A 195 -7.41 16.26 3.66
N PRO A 196 -6.62 16.26 2.56
CA PRO A 196 -5.17 16.35 2.64
C PRO A 196 -4.68 17.60 3.38
N VAL A 197 -3.69 17.42 4.26
CA VAL A 197 -3.03 18.49 5.01
C VAL A 197 -1.53 18.37 4.78
N TYR A 198 -0.89 19.48 4.42
CA TYR A 198 0.55 19.55 4.13
C TYR A 198 1.25 20.43 5.18
N ASP A 199 2.53 20.16 5.42
CA ASP A 199 3.39 21.07 6.17
C ASP A 199 3.90 22.21 5.30
N ALA A 200 4.73 23.09 5.88
CA ALA A 200 5.29 24.27 5.20
C ALA A 200 6.24 23.89 4.05
N ASP A 201 6.82 22.70 4.08
CA ASP A 201 7.76 22.21 3.06
C ASP A 201 7.03 21.41 1.96
N GLY A 202 5.70 21.25 2.06
CA GLY A 202 4.87 20.52 1.10
C GLY A 202 4.79 19.01 1.32
N TYR A 203 5.27 18.50 2.45
CA TYR A 203 5.08 17.09 2.80
C TYR A 203 3.69 16.85 3.37
N LEU A 204 3.06 15.76 2.91
CA LEU A 204 1.75 15.36 3.39
C LEU A 204 1.83 14.92 4.85
N GLN A 205 0.99 15.49 5.69
CA GLN A 205 0.88 15.18 7.12
C GLN A 205 -0.36 14.34 7.42
N LYS A 206 -1.40 14.46 6.60
CA LYS A 206 -2.65 13.77 6.75
C LYS A 206 -3.38 13.71 5.42
N GLY A 207 -4.08 12.61 5.14
CA GLY A 207 -4.88 12.49 3.92
C GLY A 207 -4.91 11.08 3.33
N VAL A 208 -5.50 10.98 2.14
CA VAL A 208 -5.58 9.72 1.39
C VAL A 208 -4.99 9.93 0.01
N ILE A 209 -4.01 9.11 -0.34
CA ILE A 209 -3.50 8.97 -1.70
C ILE A 209 -4.09 7.67 -2.27
N VAL A 210 -4.74 7.78 -3.42
CA VAL A 210 -5.35 6.62 -4.09
C VAL A 210 -4.54 6.29 -5.32
N ARG A 211 -3.86 5.14 -5.28
CA ARG A 211 -3.06 4.62 -6.38
C ARG A 211 -3.87 3.74 -7.32
N HIS A 212 -3.71 3.97 -8.62
CA HIS A 212 -4.18 3.06 -9.65
C HIS A 212 -3.06 2.76 -10.65
N LEU A 213 -2.67 1.49 -10.73
CA LEU A 213 -1.70 1.01 -11.72
C LEU A 213 -2.42 0.57 -12.98
N ALA A 214 -2.23 1.32 -14.06
CA ALA A 214 -2.81 0.96 -15.36
C ALA A 214 -2.12 -0.29 -15.94
N LEU A 215 -2.91 -1.33 -16.20
CA LEU A 215 -2.42 -2.62 -16.73
C LEU A 215 -2.55 -2.67 -18.27
N PRO A 216 -1.57 -3.26 -18.96
CA PRO A 216 -1.62 -3.41 -20.41
C PRO A 216 -2.80 -4.30 -20.84
N GLY A 217 -3.58 -3.86 -21.81
CA GLY A 217 -4.76 -4.57 -22.30
C GLY A 217 -6.03 -4.44 -21.47
N HIS A 218 -5.98 -3.75 -20.31
CA HIS A 218 -7.11 -3.61 -19.39
C HIS A 218 -7.54 -2.14 -19.18
N THR A 219 -7.48 -1.34 -20.24
CA THR A 219 -7.84 0.09 -20.20
C THR A 219 -9.30 0.31 -19.78
N ASP A 220 -10.21 -0.58 -20.19
CA ASP A 220 -11.63 -0.48 -19.85
C ASP A 220 -11.88 -0.68 -18.34
N ASP A 221 -11.13 -1.57 -17.69
CA ASP A 221 -11.19 -1.73 -16.23
C ASP A 221 -10.61 -0.50 -15.53
N SER A 222 -9.54 0.11 -16.05
CA SER A 222 -9.03 1.39 -15.55
C SER A 222 -10.06 2.50 -15.65
N PHE A 223 -10.84 2.59 -16.73
CA PHE A 223 -11.93 3.56 -16.85
C PHE A 223 -13.01 3.31 -15.79
N ALA A 224 -13.38 2.06 -15.54
CA ALA A 224 -14.34 1.72 -14.50
C ALA A 224 -13.83 2.05 -13.10
N VAL A 225 -12.53 1.85 -12.82
CA VAL A 225 -11.88 2.29 -11.58
C VAL A 225 -11.95 3.80 -11.43
N LEU A 226 -11.60 4.57 -12.47
CA LEU A 226 -11.63 6.03 -12.42
C LEU A 226 -13.07 6.56 -12.22
N ALA A 227 -14.06 5.96 -12.87
CA ALA A 227 -15.46 6.30 -12.66
C ALA A 227 -15.92 6.00 -11.22
N LEU A 228 -15.48 4.89 -10.64
CA LEU A 228 -15.69 4.56 -9.23
C LEU A 228 -15.06 5.62 -8.31
N LEU A 229 -13.82 6.02 -8.57
CA LEU A 229 -13.11 7.01 -7.75
C LEU A 229 -13.78 8.39 -7.83
N ALA A 230 -14.22 8.83 -9.01
CA ALA A 230 -14.98 10.07 -9.18
C ALA A 230 -16.29 10.04 -8.39
N ARG A 231 -17.03 8.93 -8.48
CA ARG A 231 -18.26 8.73 -7.72
C ARG A 231 -18.01 8.78 -6.20
N ILE A 232 -16.98 8.11 -5.70
CA ILE A 232 -16.62 8.13 -4.27
C ILE A 232 -16.29 9.56 -3.81
N ARG A 233 -15.48 10.31 -4.58
CA ARG A 233 -15.14 11.70 -4.29
C ARG A 233 -16.40 12.56 -4.15
N ASP A 234 -17.32 12.43 -5.08
CA ASP A 234 -18.53 13.26 -5.15
C ASP A 234 -19.52 12.89 -4.03
N GLU A 235 -19.67 11.61 -3.72
CA GLU A 235 -20.59 11.12 -2.67
C GLU A 235 -20.05 11.37 -1.25
N GLU A 236 -18.74 11.19 -1.02
CA GLU A 236 -18.12 11.43 0.30
C GLU A 236 -17.87 12.92 0.57
N GLY A 237 -17.72 13.74 -0.48
CA GLY A 237 -17.38 15.15 -0.36
C GLY A 237 -16.01 15.41 0.28
N VAL A 238 -15.14 14.40 0.34
CA VAL A 238 -13.80 14.47 0.89
C VAL A 238 -12.79 14.31 -0.24
N PRO A 239 -11.91 15.30 -0.48
CA PRO A 239 -10.89 15.21 -1.49
C PRO A 239 -9.83 14.17 -1.11
N PHE A 240 -9.26 13.52 -2.13
CA PHE A 240 -8.10 12.65 -2.03
C PHE A 240 -7.12 12.98 -3.16
N ILE A 241 -5.91 12.46 -3.08
CA ILE A 241 -4.85 12.66 -4.07
C ILE A 241 -4.83 11.43 -4.99
N PRO A 242 -5.30 11.51 -6.25
CA PRO A 242 -5.14 10.42 -7.21
C PRO A 242 -3.68 10.26 -7.62
N SER A 243 -3.19 9.03 -7.70
CA SER A 243 -1.86 8.69 -8.22
C SER A 243 -2.00 7.63 -9.30
N LEU A 244 -1.92 8.05 -10.57
CA LEU A 244 -2.05 7.18 -11.72
C LEU A 244 -0.67 6.70 -12.17
N MET A 245 -0.47 5.39 -12.12
CA MET A 245 0.83 4.79 -12.35
C MET A 245 0.91 4.09 -13.72
N SER A 246 1.98 4.37 -14.47
CA SER A 246 2.33 3.70 -15.74
C SER A 246 3.50 2.71 -15.59
N GLN A 247 4.02 2.56 -14.38
CA GLN A 247 5.27 1.82 -14.10
C GLN A 247 5.14 0.30 -14.14
N PHE A 248 4.06 -0.24 -14.71
CA PHE A 248 3.91 -1.68 -14.83
C PHE A 248 5.09 -2.31 -15.56
N THR A 249 5.71 -3.29 -14.92
CA THR A 249 6.71 -4.18 -15.49
C THR A 249 6.26 -5.62 -15.26
N PRO A 250 6.39 -6.54 -16.26
CA PRO A 250 5.93 -7.92 -16.13
C PRO A 250 6.83 -8.72 -15.19
N PHE A 251 6.59 -8.62 -13.89
CA PHE A 251 7.24 -9.42 -12.85
C PHE A 251 6.50 -10.73 -12.58
N TYR A 252 7.19 -11.64 -11.93
CA TYR A 252 6.69 -12.90 -11.40
C TYR A 252 5.96 -13.73 -12.48
N LYS A 253 4.65 -13.95 -12.35
CA LYS A 253 3.81 -14.75 -13.26
C LYS A 253 3.01 -13.89 -14.25
N ALA A 254 3.31 -12.62 -14.38
CA ALA A 254 2.55 -11.69 -15.22
C ALA A 254 2.35 -12.20 -16.65
N ALA A 255 3.39 -12.79 -17.26
CA ALA A 255 3.33 -13.31 -18.63
C ALA A 255 2.34 -14.50 -18.78
N GLU A 256 2.12 -15.28 -17.73
CA GLU A 256 1.15 -16.40 -17.72
C GLU A 256 -0.31 -15.91 -17.77
N HIS A 257 -0.53 -14.62 -17.46
CA HIS A 257 -1.84 -13.97 -17.41
C HIS A 257 -1.99 -12.85 -18.46
N ASN A 258 -1.38 -13.00 -19.61
CA ASN A 258 -1.42 -12.04 -20.73
C ASN A 258 -0.88 -10.62 -20.37
N LEU A 259 -0.11 -10.51 -19.30
CA LEU A 259 0.54 -9.28 -18.84
C LEU A 259 2.05 -9.29 -19.14
N GLY A 260 2.48 -9.93 -20.23
CA GLY A 260 3.89 -10.10 -20.59
C GLY A 260 4.56 -8.87 -21.24
N ARG A 261 3.90 -7.72 -21.28
CA ARG A 261 4.43 -6.47 -21.86
C ARG A 261 4.17 -5.26 -20.95
N ARG A 262 4.92 -4.22 -21.15
CA ARG A 262 4.63 -2.91 -20.52
C ARG A 262 3.40 -2.25 -21.15
N ILE A 263 2.77 -1.34 -20.43
CA ILE A 263 1.68 -0.51 -20.96
C ILE A 263 2.23 0.40 -22.09
N THR A 264 1.46 0.56 -23.17
CA THR A 264 1.82 1.48 -24.25
C THR A 264 1.48 2.92 -23.89
N THR A 265 2.13 3.90 -24.58
CA THR A 265 1.79 5.34 -24.40
C THR A 265 0.35 5.60 -24.76
N TYR A 266 -0.17 4.91 -25.77
CA TYR A 266 -1.54 5.08 -26.21
C TYR A 266 -2.55 4.62 -25.16
N GLU A 267 -2.34 3.44 -24.58
CA GLU A 267 -3.19 2.91 -23.50
C GLU A 267 -3.17 3.85 -22.28
N TYR A 268 -1.98 4.25 -21.82
CA TYR A 268 -1.86 5.10 -20.65
C TYR A 268 -2.43 6.50 -20.88
N ARG A 269 -2.23 7.09 -22.07
CA ARG A 269 -2.82 8.38 -22.41
C ARG A 269 -4.35 8.34 -22.31
N LYS A 270 -4.99 7.28 -22.79
CA LYS A 270 -6.44 7.10 -22.62
C LYS A 270 -6.88 7.13 -21.16
N VAL A 271 -6.10 6.48 -20.28
CA VAL A 271 -6.40 6.48 -18.83
C VAL A 271 -6.28 7.91 -18.26
N ILE A 272 -5.25 8.67 -18.66
CA ILE A 272 -5.08 10.05 -18.26
C ILE A 272 -6.22 10.95 -18.80
N ASP A 273 -6.55 10.82 -20.09
CA ASP A 273 -7.64 11.59 -20.70
C ASP A 273 -8.97 11.35 -19.98
N GLU A 274 -9.25 10.11 -19.60
CA GLU A 274 -10.44 9.75 -18.82
C GLU A 274 -10.40 10.33 -17.40
N ALA A 275 -9.25 10.30 -16.72
CA ALA A 275 -9.09 10.92 -15.41
C ALA A 275 -9.36 12.44 -15.46
N VAL A 276 -8.83 13.13 -16.49
CA VAL A 276 -9.07 14.56 -16.72
C VAL A 276 -10.56 14.80 -16.98
N ARG A 277 -11.21 13.98 -17.83
CA ARG A 277 -12.65 14.09 -18.10
C ARG A 277 -13.50 13.97 -16.85
N LEU A 278 -13.07 13.12 -15.89
CA LEU A 278 -13.75 12.90 -14.61
C LEU A 278 -13.36 13.90 -13.52
N GLY A 279 -12.45 14.85 -13.81
CA GLY A 279 -11.97 15.84 -12.85
C GLY A 279 -11.09 15.26 -11.74
N LEU A 280 -10.39 14.15 -12.00
CA LEU A 280 -9.38 13.56 -11.10
C LEU A 280 -8.00 14.10 -11.43
N THR A 281 -7.78 15.43 -11.28
CA THR A 281 -6.60 16.15 -11.75
C THR A 281 -5.65 16.59 -10.64
N ASP A 282 -6.11 16.68 -9.39
CA ASP A 282 -5.34 17.18 -8.27
C ASP A 282 -4.45 16.06 -7.66
N GLY A 283 -3.52 15.54 -8.46
CA GLY A 283 -2.70 14.41 -8.04
C GLY A 283 -1.51 14.14 -8.97
N TYR A 284 -1.04 12.92 -8.95
CA TYR A 284 0.17 12.49 -9.65
C TYR A 284 -0.18 11.64 -10.87
N MET A 285 0.39 11.99 -12.00
CA MET A 285 0.30 11.25 -13.24
C MET A 285 1.73 10.95 -13.70
N GLN A 286 2.14 9.68 -13.60
CA GLN A 286 3.52 9.31 -13.90
C GLN A 286 3.84 9.49 -15.38
N GLU A 287 5.04 10.01 -15.65
CA GLU A 287 5.60 9.97 -17.00
C GLU A 287 6.14 8.55 -17.31
N LYS A 288 6.25 8.23 -18.61
CA LYS A 288 6.77 6.92 -19.05
C LYS A 288 8.19 6.57 -18.58
N SER A 289 9.00 7.58 -18.29
CA SER A 289 10.35 7.42 -17.71
C SER A 289 10.34 6.73 -16.35
N SER A 290 9.19 6.69 -15.68
CA SER A 290 9.02 6.12 -14.34
C SER A 290 8.95 4.58 -14.28
N ALA A 291 8.84 3.88 -15.42
CA ALA A 291 8.83 2.41 -15.45
C ALA A 291 10.26 1.84 -15.37
N ARG A 292 10.90 1.93 -14.21
CA ARG A 292 12.26 1.43 -13.96
C ARG A 292 12.24 0.35 -12.88
N GLU A 293 13.05 -0.69 -13.07
CA GLU A 293 13.22 -1.78 -12.09
C GLU A 293 13.88 -1.28 -10.80
N GLU A 294 14.66 -0.19 -10.90
CA GLU A 294 15.36 0.48 -9.80
C GLU A 294 14.43 1.00 -8.68
N TYR A 295 13.12 1.13 -8.96
CA TYR A 295 12.13 1.55 -7.95
C TYR A 295 11.70 0.41 -7.02
N THR A 296 12.07 -0.83 -7.32
CA THR A 296 11.89 -1.95 -6.41
C THR A 296 13.18 -2.10 -5.59
N PRO A 297 13.15 -1.86 -4.27
CA PRO A 297 14.37 -1.97 -3.47
C PRO A 297 14.85 -3.41 -3.41
N PRO A 298 16.15 -3.65 -3.22
CA PRO A 298 16.64 -4.98 -2.91
C PRO A 298 16.07 -5.40 -1.54
N PHE A 299 15.53 -6.62 -1.46
CA PHE A 299 15.05 -7.17 -0.19
C PHE A 299 16.20 -7.97 0.46
N ASP A 300 17.16 -7.24 1.00
CA ASP A 300 18.45 -7.70 1.52
C ASP A 300 18.56 -7.64 3.04
N LEU A 301 17.43 -7.43 3.72
CA LEU A 301 17.33 -7.28 5.17
C LEU A 301 18.01 -6.02 5.72
N GLU A 302 18.30 -5.01 4.89
CA GLU A 302 18.84 -3.74 5.38
C GLU A 302 17.93 -3.16 6.48
N GLY A 303 18.53 -2.73 7.58
CA GLY A 303 17.86 -2.09 8.71
C GLY A 303 17.05 -3.02 9.62
N VAL A 304 17.03 -4.35 9.37
CA VAL A 304 16.20 -5.31 10.13
C VAL A 304 16.96 -6.01 11.25
#